data_33099cba76422afe35bf7f45b7799331
#
_entry.id   33099cba76422afe35bf7f45b7799331
#
_cell.length_a   1.000
_cell.length_b   1.000
_cell.length_c   1.000
_cell.angle_alpha   90.00
_cell.angle_beta   90.00
_cell.angle_gamma   90.00
#
_symmetry.space_group_name_H-M   'P 1'
#
loop_
_entity.id
_entity.type
_entity.pdbx_description
1 polymer ?
#
loop_
_entity_poly.entity_id
_entity_poly.type
_entity_poly.pdbx_seq_one_letter_code
_entity_poly.pdbx_strand_id
1 'polypeptide(L)'
;VVFFGALASKLILKYLPMYHYEKIPNVPDFDVLSLKPLETATILQDRLKDAGFKQIKIFKKKPIGELIGEHYEIRVEQETIVIIYKPTGCLSFNIVRNKGEKIRIATIDTLLTLYLAFLYTDRPYFDDRRILCISEFMFKVQQQNRLKQKGLLKRFTINCYGKQKTLTDIRAEKGEKYEELLPYKGSEKWDRSFLRYPSRERSNTKKIKRRKKRRKTRKNMFGL
;
A
#
# COMPACT_ATOMS: atom_id res chain seq x y z
N VAL A 1 -8.20 12.81 8.48
CA VAL A 1 -7.85 11.70 7.59
C VAL A 1 -7.24 12.21 6.30
N VAL A 2 -6.49 11.36 5.60
CA VAL A 2 -5.97 11.59 4.25
C VAL A 2 -6.44 10.44 3.36
N PHE A 3 -7.10 10.78 2.26
CA PHE A 3 -7.56 9.78 1.29
C PHE A 3 -6.42 9.33 0.38
N PHE A 4 -6.37 8.04 0.12
CA PHE A 4 -5.49 7.43 -0.87
C PHE A 4 -6.23 6.34 -1.66
N GLY A 5 -5.58 5.34 -2.22
CA GLY A 5 -6.22 4.23 -2.91
C GLY A 5 -7.03 4.64 -4.14
N ALA A 6 -8.18 4.01 -4.33
CA ALA A 6 -9.00 4.16 -5.54
C ALA A 6 -9.48 5.60 -5.77
N LEU A 7 -9.97 6.28 -4.72
CA LEU A 7 -10.47 7.67 -4.84
C LEU A 7 -9.37 8.61 -5.28
N ALA A 8 -8.20 8.57 -4.60
CA ALA A 8 -7.07 9.44 -4.93
C ALA A 8 -6.56 9.16 -6.34
N SER A 9 -6.43 7.88 -6.70
CA SER A 9 -6.02 7.46 -8.04
C SER A 9 -6.97 8.00 -9.11
N LYS A 10 -8.27 7.85 -8.93
CA LYS A 10 -9.30 8.35 -9.85
C LYS A 10 -9.20 9.88 -10.07
N LEU A 11 -8.91 10.63 -9.02
CA LEU A 11 -8.76 12.07 -9.10
C LEU A 11 -7.48 12.47 -9.86
N ILE A 12 -6.39 11.75 -9.66
CA ILE A 12 -5.09 12.02 -10.30
C ILE A 12 -5.11 11.59 -11.78
N LEU A 13 -5.75 10.49 -12.08
CA LEU A 13 -5.82 9.95 -13.45
C LEU A 13 -6.59 10.84 -14.42
N LYS A 14 -7.39 11.78 -13.93
CA LYS A 14 -8.00 12.85 -14.78
C LYS A 14 -6.99 13.69 -15.55
N TYR A 15 -5.71 13.64 -15.18
CA TYR A 15 -4.64 14.32 -15.90
C TYR A 15 -4.03 13.49 -17.04
N LEU A 16 -4.55 12.29 -17.28
CA LEU A 16 -4.22 11.45 -18.45
C LEU A 16 -5.31 11.54 -19.53
N PRO A 17 -4.99 11.27 -20.81
CA PRO A 17 -5.98 11.12 -21.86
C PRO A 17 -7.04 10.05 -21.53
N MET A 18 -8.28 10.29 -21.96
CA MET A 18 -9.47 9.49 -21.56
C MET A 18 -9.37 7.98 -21.81
N TYR A 19 -8.70 7.54 -22.88
CA TYR A 19 -8.60 6.12 -23.23
C TYR A 19 -7.85 5.25 -22.20
N HIS A 20 -7.16 5.86 -21.24
CA HIS A 20 -6.53 5.15 -20.13
C HIS A 20 -7.48 4.91 -18.95
N TYR A 21 -8.60 5.59 -18.92
CA TYR A 21 -9.53 5.61 -17.79
C TYR A 21 -10.35 4.31 -17.66
N GLU A 22 -10.70 3.70 -18.80
CA GLU A 22 -11.58 2.53 -18.86
C GLU A 22 -10.94 1.25 -18.29
N LYS A 23 -9.60 1.24 -18.16
CA LYS A 23 -8.84 0.09 -17.68
C LYS A 23 -8.74 -0.01 -16.16
N ILE A 24 -9.24 0.98 -15.42
CA ILE A 24 -9.14 1.01 -13.96
C ILE A 24 -10.47 0.58 -13.37
N PRO A 25 -10.52 -0.53 -12.65
CA PRO A 25 -11.74 -0.99 -12.00
C PRO A 25 -12.32 0.10 -11.10
N ASN A 26 -13.63 0.29 -11.21
CA ASN A 26 -14.35 1.15 -10.27
C ASN A 26 -14.45 0.39 -8.94
N VAL A 27 -13.56 0.68 -8.01
CA VAL A 27 -13.55 0.05 -6.69
C VAL A 27 -14.37 0.93 -5.76
N PRO A 28 -15.40 0.38 -5.10
CA PRO A 28 -16.30 1.15 -4.25
C PRO A 28 -15.72 1.49 -2.89
N ASP A 29 -14.61 0.87 -2.48
CA ASP A 29 -13.99 1.08 -1.18
C ASP A 29 -13.14 2.34 -1.10
N PHE A 30 -13.09 2.90 0.09
CA PHE A 30 -12.25 4.05 0.42
C PHE A 30 -11.03 3.59 1.24
N ASP A 31 -9.86 4.00 0.80
CA ASP A 31 -8.64 3.85 1.58
C ASP A 31 -8.26 5.20 2.22
N VAL A 32 -8.10 5.21 3.53
CA VAL A 32 -7.76 6.43 4.27
C VAL A 32 -6.64 6.19 5.29
N LEU A 33 -5.84 7.23 5.50
CA LEU A 33 -4.87 7.28 6.59
C LEU A 33 -5.49 8.00 7.78
N SER A 34 -5.35 7.44 8.98
CA SER A 34 -5.73 8.07 10.25
C SER A 34 -4.67 7.82 11.32
N LEU A 35 -4.37 8.84 12.12
CA LEU A 35 -3.49 8.72 13.29
C LEU A 35 -4.11 7.84 14.38
N LYS A 36 -5.44 7.84 14.43
CA LYS A 36 -6.24 7.05 15.36
C LYS A 36 -7.26 6.21 14.59
N PRO A 37 -6.81 5.12 13.96
CA PRO A 37 -7.65 4.39 13.02
C PRO A 37 -8.87 3.73 13.67
N LEU A 38 -8.76 3.22 14.90
CA LEU A 38 -9.90 2.65 15.62
C LEU A 38 -10.96 3.72 15.94
N GLU A 39 -10.53 4.89 16.48
CA GLU A 39 -11.45 5.99 16.80
C GLU A 39 -12.18 6.46 15.51
N THR A 40 -11.45 6.61 14.41
CA THR A 40 -12.03 6.96 13.12
C THR A 40 -13.02 5.90 12.63
N ALA A 41 -12.69 4.61 12.81
CA ALA A 41 -13.58 3.51 12.43
C ALA A 41 -14.86 3.51 13.26
N THR A 42 -14.77 3.74 14.55
CA THR A 42 -15.93 3.82 15.45
C THR A 42 -16.85 4.98 15.08
N ILE A 43 -16.29 6.19 14.88
CA ILE A 43 -17.07 7.35 14.46
C ILE A 43 -17.81 7.08 13.14
N LEU A 44 -17.11 6.45 12.16
CA LEU A 44 -17.71 6.14 10.88
C LEU A 44 -18.79 5.06 11.02
N GLN A 45 -18.59 4.04 11.85
CA GLN A 45 -19.59 3.03 12.15
C GLN A 45 -20.86 3.67 12.71
N ASP A 46 -20.71 4.59 13.66
CA ASP A 46 -21.89 5.27 14.26
C ASP A 46 -22.62 6.15 13.24
N ARG A 47 -21.88 6.90 12.42
CA ARG A 47 -22.49 7.67 11.31
C ARG A 47 -23.22 6.82 10.29
N LEU A 48 -22.69 5.64 9.99
CA LEU A 48 -23.37 4.70 9.09
C LEU A 48 -24.66 4.14 9.73
N LYS A 49 -24.64 3.86 11.04
CA LYS A 49 -25.86 3.45 11.78
C LYS A 49 -26.90 4.55 11.76
N ASP A 50 -26.51 5.80 12.03
CA ASP A 50 -27.40 6.98 12.01
C ASP A 50 -28.01 7.16 10.61
N ALA A 51 -27.28 6.81 9.55
CA ALA A 51 -27.76 6.81 8.17
C ALA A 51 -28.64 5.62 7.81
N GLY A 52 -28.93 4.71 8.75
CA GLY A 52 -29.83 3.58 8.59
C GLY A 52 -29.20 2.29 8.08
N PHE A 53 -27.87 2.25 7.90
CA PHE A 53 -27.19 1.01 7.51
C PHE A 53 -27.18 -0.01 8.65
N LYS A 54 -27.41 -1.27 8.30
CA LYS A 54 -27.42 -2.41 9.24
C LYS A 54 -26.18 -3.28 9.04
N GLN A 55 -25.91 -4.18 10.01
CA GLN A 55 -24.83 -5.18 9.93
C GLN A 55 -23.44 -4.60 9.65
N ILE A 56 -23.10 -3.48 10.33
CA ILE A 56 -21.80 -2.82 10.20
C ILE A 56 -20.81 -3.49 11.14
N LYS A 57 -19.70 -4.02 10.59
CA LYS A 57 -18.64 -4.69 11.34
C LYS A 57 -17.30 -4.01 11.13
N ILE A 58 -16.51 -3.92 12.20
CA ILE A 58 -15.11 -3.43 12.18
C ILE A 58 -14.18 -4.62 12.38
N PHE A 59 -13.27 -4.82 11.44
CA PHE A 59 -12.25 -5.87 11.51
C PHE A 59 -10.87 -5.25 11.71
N LYS A 60 -10.21 -5.59 12.81
CA LYS A 60 -8.83 -5.19 13.07
C LYS A 60 -7.87 -6.08 12.30
N LYS A 61 -6.95 -5.50 11.55
CA LYS A 61 -5.85 -6.17 10.86
C LYS A 61 -4.52 -5.77 11.49
N LYS A 62 -3.67 -6.76 11.73
CA LYS A 62 -2.34 -6.55 12.32
C LYS A 62 -1.41 -5.85 11.34
N PRO A 63 -0.43 -5.07 11.83
CA PRO A 63 0.60 -4.48 10.97
C PRO A 63 1.43 -5.55 10.26
N ILE A 64 2.03 -5.18 9.13
CA ILE A 64 2.93 -6.03 8.37
C ILE A 64 4.31 -5.37 8.35
N GLY A 65 5.19 -5.85 9.22
CA GLY A 65 6.49 -5.24 9.45
C GLY A 65 6.39 -3.75 9.78
N GLU A 66 7.26 -2.98 9.18
CA GLU A 66 7.27 -1.51 9.25
C GLU A 66 6.64 -0.84 8.01
N LEU A 67 6.21 -1.64 7.04
CA LEU A 67 5.71 -1.16 5.75
C LEU A 67 4.23 -0.81 5.80
N ILE A 68 3.41 -1.66 6.43
CA ILE A 68 1.97 -1.45 6.53
C ILE A 68 1.59 -1.40 7.99
N GLY A 69 1.06 -0.27 8.44
CA GLY A 69 0.58 -0.09 9.79
C GLY A 69 -0.66 -0.93 10.11
N GLU A 70 -1.02 -1.01 11.38
CA GLU A 70 -2.30 -1.60 11.74
C GLU A 70 -3.42 -0.87 11.00
N HIS A 71 -4.44 -1.61 10.62
CA HIS A 71 -5.55 -1.03 9.89
C HIS A 71 -6.88 -1.68 10.29
N TYR A 72 -7.95 -0.97 10.00
CA TYR A 72 -9.31 -1.36 10.34
C TYR A 72 -10.15 -1.33 9.08
N GLU A 73 -10.79 -2.45 8.81
CA GLU A 73 -11.70 -2.62 7.69
C GLU A 73 -13.14 -2.49 8.21
N ILE A 74 -13.91 -1.61 7.59
CA ILE A 74 -15.34 -1.46 7.87
C ILE A 74 -16.10 -2.14 6.75
N ARG A 75 -16.94 -3.09 7.15
CA ARG A 75 -17.86 -3.77 6.24
C ARG A 75 -19.30 -3.46 6.59
N VAL A 76 -20.09 -3.24 5.56
CA VAL A 76 -21.53 -3.18 5.64
C VAL A 76 -22.03 -4.45 4.96
N GLU A 77 -22.76 -5.27 5.70
CA GLU A 77 -23.11 -6.64 5.28
C GLU A 77 -21.85 -7.48 4.97
N GLN A 78 -21.54 -7.73 3.70
CA GLN A 78 -20.35 -8.47 3.28
C GLN A 78 -19.35 -7.61 2.48
N GLU A 79 -19.72 -6.37 2.16
CA GLU A 79 -18.91 -5.48 1.33
C GLU A 79 -18.01 -4.59 2.18
N THR A 80 -16.75 -4.51 1.80
CA THR A 80 -15.79 -3.56 2.38
C THR A 80 -16.07 -2.17 1.84
N ILE A 81 -16.35 -1.23 2.75
CA ILE A 81 -16.65 0.17 2.38
C ILE A 81 -15.43 1.06 2.59
N VAL A 82 -14.69 0.83 3.68
CA VAL A 82 -13.53 1.65 4.03
C VAL A 82 -12.46 0.80 4.68
N ILE A 83 -11.20 1.07 4.33
CA ILE A 83 -10.04 0.57 5.04
C ILE A 83 -9.25 1.76 5.60
N ILE A 84 -9.05 1.77 6.91
CA ILE A 84 -8.43 2.87 7.65
C ILE A 84 -7.07 2.42 8.14
N TYR A 85 -6.01 2.98 7.57
CA TYR A 85 -4.62 2.63 7.88
C TYR A 85 -3.97 3.62 8.85
N LYS A 86 -3.18 3.11 9.78
CA LYS A 86 -2.27 3.93 10.57
C LYS A 86 -1.02 4.24 9.73
N PRO A 87 -0.66 5.52 9.56
CA PRO A 87 0.55 5.86 8.81
C PRO A 87 1.81 5.36 9.55
N THR A 88 2.74 4.77 8.81
CA THR A 88 4.03 4.27 9.35
C THR A 88 5.13 5.33 9.37
N GLY A 89 4.86 6.49 8.78
CA GLY A 89 5.78 7.62 8.72
C GLY A 89 5.03 8.90 8.39
N CYS A 90 5.76 9.96 8.08
CA CYS A 90 5.20 11.24 7.63
C CYS A 90 4.87 11.15 6.14
N LEU A 91 3.62 10.92 5.79
CA LEU A 91 3.15 10.72 4.43
C LEU A 91 2.59 12.03 3.85
N SER A 92 3.13 12.43 2.72
CA SER A 92 2.80 13.72 2.09
C SER A 92 1.39 13.72 1.48
N PHE A 93 0.69 14.84 1.58
CA PHE A 93 -0.63 15.04 1.00
C PHE A 93 -0.80 16.42 0.40
N ASN A 94 -1.71 16.53 -0.54
CA ASN A 94 -2.21 17.77 -1.11
C ASN A 94 -3.60 18.08 -0.57
N ILE A 95 -3.94 19.36 -0.48
CA ILE A 95 -5.28 19.81 -0.12
C ILE A 95 -5.99 20.23 -1.41
N VAL A 96 -7.13 19.65 -1.68
CA VAL A 96 -8.02 20.04 -2.77
C VAL A 96 -9.35 20.53 -2.22
N ARG A 97 -10.01 21.41 -2.95
CA ARG A 97 -11.37 21.84 -2.63
C ARG A 97 -12.35 21.08 -3.50
N ASN A 98 -13.33 20.48 -2.87
CA ASN A 98 -14.44 19.81 -3.54
C ASN A 98 -15.76 20.31 -2.93
N LYS A 99 -16.62 20.91 -3.73
CA LYS A 99 -17.90 21.52 -3.27
C LYS A 99 -17.75 22.43 -2.03
N GLY A 100 -16.65 23.22 -1.97
CA GLY A 100 -16.38 24.12 -0.86
C GLY A 100 -15.58 23.52 0.30
N GLU A 101 -15.55 22.20 0.43
CA GLU A 101 -14.84 21.49 1.50
C GLU A 101 -13.37 21.21 1.16
N LYS A 102 -12.51 21.27 2.16
CA LYS A 102 -11.08 20.92 2.02
C LYS A 102 -10.89 19.42 2.24
N ILE A 103 -10.46 18.71 1.21
CA ILE A 103 -10.15 17.29 1.27
C ILE A 103 -8.63 17.11 1.15
N ARG A 104 -8.07 16.24 2.00
CA ARG A 104 -6.67 15.86 1.96
C ARG A 104 -6.51 14.61 1.11
N ILE A 105 -5.72 14.69 0.06
CA ILE A 105 -5.45 13.58 -0.87
C ILE A 105 -3.96 13.28 -0.85
N ALA A 106 -3.58 12.03 -0.70
CA ALA A 106 -2.18 11.60 -0.76
C ALA A 106 -1.51 12.07 -2.05
N THR A 107 -0.25 12.48 -1.97
CA THR A 107 0.54 12.80 -3.17
C THR A 107 0.78 11.55 -4.01
N ILE A 108 1.12 11.70 -5.29
CA ILE A 108 1.49 10.58 -6.16
C ILE A 108 2.64 9.78 -5.54
N ASP A 109 3.64 10.44 -4.96
CA ASP A 109 4.78 9.78 -4.33
C ASP A 109 4.34 8.94 -3.10
N THR A 110 3.39 9.45 -2.29
CA THR A 110 2.78 8.68 -1.19
C THR A 110 1.99 7.49 -1.70
N LEU A 111 1.19 7.65 -2.76
CA LEU A 111 0.44 6.55 -3.38
C LEU A 111 1.36 5.46 -3.88
N LEU A 112 2.40 5.83 -4.62
CA LEU A 112 3.41 4.87 -5.12
C LEU A 112 4.12 4.15 -3.97
N THR A 113 4.46 4.86 -2.90
CA THR A 113 5.08 4.25 -1.70
C THR A 113 4.17 3.19 -1.09
N LEU A 114 2.88 3.47 -0.92
CA LEU A 114 1.91 2.52 -0.37
C LEU A 114 1.67 1.34 -1.32
N TYR A 115 1.51 1.58 -2.62
CA TYR A 115 1.32 0.52 -3.62
C TYR A 115 2.52 -0.41 -3.72
N LEU A 116 3.74 0.13 -3.72
CA LEU A 116 4.95 -0.67 -3.69
C LEU A 116 5.08 -1.46 -2.38
N ALA A 117 4.65 -0.89 -1.24
CA ALA A 117 4.59 -1.61 0.02
C ALA A 117 3.59 -2.78 -0.04
N PHE A 118 2.41 -2.60 -0.65
CA PHE A 118 1.43 -3.67 -0.84
C PHE A 118 1.99 -4.80 -1.72
N LEU A 119 2.61 -4.47 -2.84
CA LEU A 119 3.28 -5.45 -3.71
C LEU A 119 4.40 -6.19 -2.99
N TYR A 120 5.23 -5.45 -2.24
CA TYR A 120 6.35 -6.04 -1.51
C TYR A 120 5.88 -7.00 -0.41
N THR A 121 4.74 -6.73 0.22
CA THR A 121 4.19 -7.60 1.26
C THR A 121 3.53 -8.86 0.72
N ASP A 122 3.25 -8.93 -0.58
CA ASP A 122 2.77 -10.12 -1.34
C ASP A 122 1.65 -10.88 -0.61
N ARG A 123 0.58 -10.15 -0.21
CA ARG A 123 -0.56 -10.75 0.48
C ARG A 123 -1.65 -11.15 -0.52
N PRO A 124 -2.33 -12.29 -0.30
CA PRO A 124 -3.32 -12.83 -1.25
C PRO A 124 -4.50 -11.87 -1.57
N TYR A 125 -4.75 -10.90 -0.67
CA TYR A 125 -5.82 -9.91 -0.83
C TYR A 125 -5.37 -8.64 -1.57
N PHE A 126 -4.09 -8.53 -1.95
CA PHE A 126 -3.61 -7.47 -2.83
C PHE A 126 -3.54 -7.97 -4.28
N ASP A 127 -4.27 -7.31 -5.16
CA ASP A 127 -4.23 -7.61 -6.59
C ASP A 127 -3.00 -6.94 -7.25
N ASP A 128 -1.94 -7.71 -7.44
CA ASP A 128 -0.67 -7.26 -8.00
C ASP A 128 -0.85 -6.61 -9.36
N ARG A 129 -1.70 -7.17 -10.23
CA ARG A 129 -1.91 -6.65 -11.59
C ARG A 129 -2.57 -5.27 -11.55
N ARG A 130 -3.57 -5.11 -10.70
CA ARG A 130 -4.25 -3.84 -10.50
C ARG A 130 -3.30 -2.80 -9.94
N ILE A 131 -2.53 -3.14 -8.92
CA ILE A 131 -1.59 -2.23 -8.27
C ILE A 131 -0.49 -1.80 -9.24
N LEU A 132 0.08 -2.72 -10.01
CA LEU A 132 1.08 -2.41 -11.04
C LEU A 132 0.52 -1.50 -12.14
N CYS A 133 -0.68 -1.79 -12.62
CA CYS A 133 -1.36 -0.98 -13.63
C CYS A 133 -1.59 0.46 -13.14
N ILE A 134 -2.12 0.63 -11.91
CA ILE A 134 -2.34 1.96 -11.33
C ILE A 134 -1.00 2.68 -11.12
N SER A 135 0.03 1.99 -10.65
CA SER A 135 1.37 2.55 -10.45
C SER A 135 1.98 3.03 -11.77
N GLU A 136 1.85 2.26 -12.84
CA GLU A 136 2.28 2.68 -14.19
C GLU A 136 1.59 3.97 -14.62
N PHE A 137 0.28 4.07 -14.41
CA PHE A 137 -0.45 5.30 -14.73
C PHE A 137 -0.01 6.49 -13.89
N MET A 138 0.27 6.29 -12.60
CA MET A 138 0.81 7.37 -11.75
C MET A 138 2.17 7.88 -12.27
N PHE A 139 3.05 7.01 -12.73
CA PHE A 139 4.31 7.39 -13.37
C PHE A 139 4.07 8.17 -14.66
N LYS A 140 3.14 7.74 -15.51
CA LYS A 140 2.76 8.44 -16.73
C LYS A 140 2.23 9.85 -16.44
N VAL A 141 1.37 10.00 -15.42
CA VAL A 141 0.88 11.33 -14.98
C VAL A 141 2.05 12.21 -14.56
N GLN A 142 2.97 11.71 -13.76
CA GLN A 142 4.15 12.47 -13.33
C GLN A 142 5.03 12.87 -14.51
N GLN A 143 5.26 11.97 -15.45
CA GLN A 143 6.11 12.22 -16.62
C GLN A 143 5.50 13.29 -17.54
N GLN A 144 4.22 13.19 -17.87
CA GLN A 144 3.52 14.13 -18.75
C GLN A 144 3.32 15.52 -18.12
N ASN A 145 3.24 15.57 -16.79
CA ASN A 145 2.98 16.80 -16.05
C ASN A 145 4.19 17.25 -15.21
N ARG A 146 5.40 16.89 -15.60
CA ARG A 146 6.63 17.08 -14.82
C ARG A 146 6.83 18.53 -14.34
N LEU A 147 6.48 19.50 -15.15
CA LEU A 147 6.65 20.93 -14.83
C LEU A 147 5.42 21.53 -14.13
N LYS A 148 4.31 20.80 -14.07
CA LYS A 148 3.09 21.30 -13.41
C LYS A 148 3.12 20.92 -11.93
N GLN A 149 3.31 21.92 -11.06
CA GLN A 149 3.38 21.73 -9.60
C GLN A 149 2.19 22.40 -8.90
N LYS A 150 0.95 22.13 -9.39
CA LYS A 150 -0.30 22.70 -8.85
C LYS A 150 -1.30 21.61 -8.49
N GLY A 151 -2.09 21.83 -7.44
CA GLY A 151 -3.15 20.93 -7.02
C GLY A 151 -2.65 19.52 -6.74
N LEU A 152 -3.29 18.52 -7.30
CA LEU A 152 -2.92 17.10 -7.13
C LEU A 152 -1.60 16.71 -7.80
N LEU A 153 -1.13 17.51 -8.77
CA LEU A 153 0.16 17.27 -9.43
C LEU A 153 1.36 17.80 -8.64
N LYS A 154 1.12 18.48 -7.51
CA LYS A 154 2.18 18.99 -6.65
C LYS A 154 2.87 17.81 -5.95
N ARG A 155 4.14 17.58 -6.31
CA ARG A 155 4.98 16.51 -5.74
C ARG A 155 5.61 16.93 -4.42
N PHE A 156 6.18 18.17 -4.40
CA PHE A 156 6.87 18.68 -3.23
C PHE A 156 5.91 19.50 -2.38
N THR A 157 5.62 19.00 -1.21
CA THR A 157 4.76 19.65 -0.20
C THR A 157 5.36 19.45 1.18
N ILE A 158 5.27 20.49 2.00
CA ILE A 158 5.62 20.42 3.43
C ILE A 158 4.52 19.77 4.27
N ASN A 159 3.34 19.60 3.67
CA ASN A 159 2.22 18.96 4.36
C ASN A 159 2.47 17.46 4.43
N CYS A 160 2.59 16.91 5.63
CA CYS A 160 2.64 15.49 5.82
C CYS A 160 1.75 15.03 6.97
N TYR A 161 1.33 13.78 6.91
CA TYR A 161 0.42 13.15 7.85
C TYR A 161 1.06 11.91 8.46
N GLY A 162 1.20 11.92 9.77
CA GLY A 162 1.95 10.92 10.51
C GLY A 162 3.18 11.51 11.18
N LYS A 163 3.90 10.67 11.90
CA LYS A 163 5.15 11.04 12.59
C LYS A 163 6.30 10.24 11.98
N GLN A 164 7.31 10.94 11.50
CA GLN A 164 8.55 10.31 11.05
C GLN A 164 9.34 9.88 12.28
N LYS A 165 9.65 8.58 12.36
CA LYS A 165 10.56 8.04 13.37
C LYS A 165 12.00 8.34 12.99
N THR A 166 12.84 8.59 13.97
CA THR A 166 14.28 8.69 13.75
C THR A 166 14.88 7.30 13.47
N LEU A 167 16.06 7.26 12.85
CA LEU A 167 16.78 6.00 12.66
C LEU A 167 17.09 5.30 13.99
N THR A 168 17.31 6.08 15.05
CA THR A 168 17.56 5.57 16.39
C THR A 168 16.31 4.89 16.95
N ASP A 169 15.15 5.51 16.82
CA ASP A 169 13.86 4.92 17.26
C ASP A 169 13.58 3.62 16.50
N ILE A 170 13.79 3.62 15.17
CA ILE A 170 13.57 2.44 14.34
C ILE A 170 14.48 1.29 14.76
N ARG A 171 15.76 1.57 15.05
CA ARG A 171 16.73 0.55 15.49
C ARG A 171 16.39 0.00 16.87
N ALA A 172 16.01 0.87 17.81
CA ALA A 172 15.58 0.46 19.15
C ALA A 172 14.35 -0.46 19.08
N GLU A 173 13.30 -0.04 18.38
CA GLU A 173 12.09 -0.86 18.22
C GLU A 173 12.35 -2.20 17.51
N LYS A 174 13.26 -2.22 16.55
CA LYS A 174 13.66 -3.48 15.89
C LYS A 174 14.44 -4.40 16.82
N GLY A 175 15.31 -3.84 17.66
CA GLY A 175 16.05 -4.59 18.69
C GLY A 175 15.11 -5.24 19.70
N GLU A 176 14.20 -4.47 20.27
CA GLU A 176 13.20 -4.97 21.22
C GLU A 176 12.32 -6.07 20.59
N LYS A 177 11.81 -5.86 19.37
CA LYS A 177 11.05 -6.87 18.65
C LYS A 177 11.86 -8.12 18.34
N TYR A 178 13.14 -7.96 18.04
CA TYR A 178 14.02 -9.11 17.76
C TYR A 178 14.15 -9.99 18.99
N GLU A 179 14.43 -9.42 20.15
CA GLU A 179 14.52 -10.14 21.42
C GLU A 179 13.20 -10.83 21.78
N GLU A 180 12.08 -10.10 21.69
CA GLU A 180 10.74 -10.64 21.96
C GLU A 180 10.39 -11.83 21.05
N LEU A 181 10.74 -11.74 19.77
CA LEU A 181 10.33 -12.70 18.75
C LEU A 181 11.37 -13.79 18.48
N LEU A 182 12.55 -13.72 19.08
CA LEU A 182 13.61 -14.72 18.90
C LEU A 182 13.15 -16.17 19.10
N PRO A 183 12.31 -16.50 20.11
CA PRO A 183 11.76 -17.85 20.28
C PRO A 183 10.87 -18.33 19.13
N TYR A 184 10.34 -17.39 18.34
CA TYR A 184 9.44 -17.66 17.21
C TYR A 184 10.15 -17.58 15.85
N LYS A 185 11.49 -17.62 15.81
CA LYS A 185 12.27 -17.53 14.58
C LYS A 185 11.85 -18.62 13.59
N GLY A 186 11.52 -18.19 12.34
CA GLY A 186 11.03 -19.09 11.29
C GLY A 186 9.53 -19.34 11.29
N SER A 187 8.77 -18.76 12.24
CA SER A 187 7.30 -18.79 12.23
C SER A 187 6.71 -17.65 11.40
N GLU A 188 5.42 -17.76 11.04
CA GLU A 188 4.69 -16.68 10.36
C GLU A 188 4.72 -15.37 11.17
N LYS A 189 4.71 -15.43 12.51
CA LYS A 189 4.82 -14.26 13.39
C LYS A 189 6.15 -13.54 13.19
N TRP A 190 7.25 -14.31 13.08
CA TRP A 190 8.58 -13.80 12.79
C TRP A 190 8.67 -13.18 11.40
N ASP A 191 8.24 -13.94 10.38
CA ASP A 191 8.33 -13.51 8.98
C ASP A 191 7.48 -12.25 8.72
N ARG A 192 6.32 -12.15 9.35
CA ARG A 192 5.48 -10.94 9.31
C ARG A 192 6.18 -9.72 9.91
N SER A 193 6.97 -9.89 10.97
CA SER A 193 7.65 -8.79 11.66
C SER A 193 8.94 -8.37 10.99
N PHE A 194 9.68 -9.32 10.42
CA PHE A 194 11.01 -9.09 9.80
C PHE A 194 11.01 -9.23 8.28
N LEU A 195 9.85 -9.43 7.67
CA LEU A 195 9.64 -9.42 6.22
C LEU A 195 10.68 -10.26 5.44
N ARG A 196 10.90 -11.49 5.86
CA ARG A 196 11.71 -12.43 5.08
C ARG A 196 10.89 -12.96 3.93
N TYR A 197 11.00 -12.31 2.78
CA TYR A 197 10.45 -12.85 1.55
C TYR A 197 11.52 -13.66 0.82
N PRO A 198 11.29 -14.95 0.56
CA PRO A 198 12.02 -15.64 -0.46
C PRO A 198 11.65 -14.97 -1.79
N SER A 199 12.58 -14.20 -2.40
CA SER A 199 12.30 -13.58 -3.69
C SER A 199 11.86 -14.67 -4.68
N ARG A 200 10.73 -14.46 -5.36
CA ARG A 200 10.25 -15.36 -6.44
C ARG A 200 11.35 -15.63 -7.48
N GLU A 201 12.27 -14.71 -7.67
CA GLU A 201 13.43 -14.86 -8.56
C GLU A 201 14.44 -15.92 -8.12
N ARG A 202 14.61 -16.18 -6.83
CA ARG A 202 15.52 -17.26 -6.37
C ARG A 202 15.02 -18.65 -6.78
N SER A 203 13.73 -18.87 -6.97
CA SER A 203 13.21 -20.13 -7.49
C SER A 203 13.48 -20.27 -8.99
N ASN A 204 13.41 -19.19 -9.76
CA ASN A 204 13.68 -19.17 -11.19
C ASN A 204 15.17 -19.21 -11.52
N THR A 205 16.02 -18.49 -10.76
CA THR A 205 17.48 -18.55 -10.94
C THR A 205 18.05 -19.91 -10.55
N LYS A 206 17.49 -20.60 -9.54
CA LYS A 206 17.87 -21.99 -9.24
C LYS A 206 17.48 -22.95 -10.37
N LYS A 207 16.31 -22.78 -11.00
CA LYS A 207 15.88 -23.55 -12.18
C LYS A 207 16.79 -23.27 -13.39
N ILE A 208 17.16 -22.02 -13.63
CA ILE A 208 18.05 -21.63 -14.75
C ILE A 208 19.47 -22.15 -14.52
N LYS A 209 20.03 -22.05 -13.30
CA LYS A 209 21.33 -22.63 -12.96
C LYS A 209 21.35 -24.16 -13.08
N ARG A 210 20.28 -24.85 -12.65
CA ARG A 210 20.14 -26.32 -12.85
C ARG A 210 20.04 -26.70 -14.33
N ARG A 211 19.32 -25.95 -15.16
CA ARG A 211 19.27 -26.17 -16.61
C ARG A 211 20.61 -25.94 -17.29
N LYS A 212 21.35 -24.89 -16.94
CA LYS A 212 22.72 -24.63 -17.45
C LYS A 212 23.70 -25.72 -17.02
N LYS A 213 23.62 -26.23 -15.78
CA LYS A 213 24.49 -27.32 -15.30
C LYS A 213 24.18 -28.64 -16.03
N ARG A 214 22.90 -28.98 -16.26
CA ARG A 214 22.51 -30.17 -17.07
C ARG A 214 22.92 -30.07 -18.54
N ARG A 215 22.90 -28.87 -19.13
CA ARG A 215 23.37 -28.67 -20.51
C ARG A 215 24.89 -28.81 -20.61
N LYS A 216 25.67 -28.33 -19.64
CA LYS A 216 27.14 -28.51 -19.59
C LYS A 216 27.50 -30.01 -19.46
N THR A 217 26.85 -30.74 -18.56
CA THR A 217 27.11 -32.16 -18.35
C THR A 217 26.76 -33.00 -19.61
N ARG A 218 25.72 -32.65 -20.35
CA ARG A 218 25.34 -33.31 -21.61
C ARG A 218 26.33 -33.03 -22.75
N LYS A 219 26.89 -31.80 -22.82
CA LYS A 219 27.94 -31.49 -23.82
C LYS A 219 29.24 -32.26 -23.56
N ASN A 220 29.61 -32.45 -22.28
CA ASN A 220 30.81 -33.22 -21.93
C ASN A 220 30.64 -34.74 -22.08
N MET A 221 29.40 -35.27 -22.19
CA MET A 221 29.14 -36.68 -22.40
C MET A 221 29.11 -37.08 -23.90
N PHE A 222 28.97 -36.12 -24.81
CA PHE A 222 28.88 -36.37 -26.26
C PHE A 222 30.07 -35.81 -27.06
N GLY A 223 31.18 -35.43 -26.39
CA GLY A 223 32.47 -35.16 -27.04
C GLY A 223 32.43 -34.15 -28.20
N LEU A 224 31.65 -33.02 -28.03
CA LEU A 224 31.64 -31.90 -28.99
C LEU A 224 31.91 -30.58 -28.22
#